data_2a6ef8b480fc0a0cdece9534b991de6a
#
_entry.id   2a6ef8b480fc0a0cdece9534b991de6a
#
_cell.length_a   1.000
_cell.length_b   1.000
_cell.length_c   1.000
_cell.angle_alpha   90.00
_cell.angle_beta   90.00
_cell.angle_gamma   90.00
#
_symmetry.space_group_name_H-M   'P 1'
#
loop_
_entity.id
_entity.type
_entity.pdbx_description
1 polymer ?
#
loop_
_entity_poly.entity_id
_entity_poly.type
_entity_poly.pdbx_seq_one_letter_code
_entity_poly.pdbx_strand_id
1 'polypeptide(L)'
;MKHLFMVNKKRTILLAFCISILFSISFTACYKGEHDEFQSNNSASRFSSHVIDKWITMQIRLMKDATGIPNVVFCRYYAYTGVTAYEALAPGTPLGTLINKKLNGLTNLPQADQGKIYYWPASVNTALAFMNRSIFLNASAADKASVDSLENALNVFYSAQADADIIARSNAFGKAAASAVFNWSSTDGIASISDPYTPPVGPGLWVPTPPAFAKASTPYFGKLRPILTGSIDNTQPGPPTAYSGDPKSAFYKMVLNVYTVSQNLTPDQTADALFWRDIPGVTTGGHWESILQQVINKTSCPLDKAAVAYAVTGICNNDPSISCWQTKYNYTLVRPITYIRNVLGYSSWNSLLTTPAHPEYSSAHAVISAATSDAFTALFGNIGPITDHTYDYLGFAPRTFSSFRAIGEDAGNSRVFAGIHYQPSVDTGLAQGRKVAARILKSLNIHSDDDE
;
A
#
# COMPACT_ATOMS: atom_id res chain seq x y z
N MET A 1 5.26 35.05 77.33
CA MET A 1 4.11 34.29 76.77
C MET A 1 3.81 34.51 75.26
N LYS A 2 4.07 35.70 74.66
CA LYS A 2 3.78 35.95 73.22
C LYS A 2 4.71 35.21 72.25
N HIS A 3 5.95 34.87 72.57
CA HIS A 3 6.88 34.17 71.67
C HIS A 3 6.61 32.66 71.57
N LEU A 4 6.00 32.04 72.56
CA LEU A 4 5.74 30.58 72.52
C LEU A 4 4.55 30.21 71.60
N PHE A 5 3.56 31.15 71.52
CA PHE A 5 2.38 30.94 70.61
C PHE A 5 2.67 31.11 69.11
N MET A 6 3.67 31.91 68.74
CA MET A 6 4.04 32.10 67.31
C MET A 6 4.83 30.92 66.76
N VAL A 7 5.62 30.22 67.54
CA VAL A 7 6.41 29.06 67.11
C VAL A 7 5.49 27.86 66.84
N ASN A 8 4.44 27.65 67.65
CA ASN A 8 3.50 26.55 67.40
C ASN A 8 2.63 26.75 66.13
N LYS A 9 2.22 28.00 65.84
CA LYS A 9 1.40 28.30 64.68
C LYS A 9 2.17 28.07 63.35
N LYS A 10 3.47 28.40 63.29
CA LYS A 10 4.33 28.16 62.13
C LYS A 10 4.61 26.67 61.93
N ARG A 11 4.78 25.88 63.02
CA ARG A 11 4.96 24.39 62.87
C ARG A 11 3.68 23.71 62.38
N THR A 12 2.48 24.14 62.86
CA THR A 12 1.20 23.55 62.42
C THR A 12 0.92 23.89 60.94
N ILE A 13 1.23 25.11 60.50
CA ILE A 13 1.06 25.51 59.09
C ILE A 13 2.05 24.74 58.19
N LEU A 14 3.31 24.55 58.63
CA LEU A 14 4.30 23.78 57.86
C LEU A 14 3.92 22.29 57.77
N LEU A 15 3.39 21.69 58.83
CA LEU A 15 2.92 20.31 58.82
C LEU A 15 1.68 20.13 57.92
N ALA A 16 0.72 21.06 57.95
CA ALA A 16 -0.44 21.04 57.08
C ALA A 16 -0.06 21.21 55.59
N PHE A 17 0.95 22.04 55.29
CA PHE A 17 1.45 22.22 53.92
C PHE A 17 2.21 20.98 53.42
N CYS A 18 3.03 20.33 54.24
CA CYS A 18 3.70 19.08 53.90
C CYS A 18 2.71 17.93 53.73
N ILE A 19 1.65 17.83 54.50
CA ILE A 19 0.59 16.81 54.36
C ILE A 19 -0.20 17.02 53.06
N SER A 20 -0.51 18.27 52.70
CA SER A 20 -1.21 18.57 51.42
C SER A 20 -0.35 18.27 50.18
N ILE A 21 0.97 18.50 50.23
CA ILE A 21 1.89 18.16 49.15
C ILE A 21 2.04 16.63 49.01
N LEU A 22 2.17 15.90 50.13
CA LEU A 22 2.22 14.45 50.14
C LEU A 22 0.92 13.82 49.60
N PHE A 23 -0.24 14.38 49.94
CA PHE A 23 -1.53 13.94 49.41
C PHE A 23 -1.67 14.22 47.91
N SER A 24 -1.18 15.38 47.43
CA SER A 24 -1.19 15.74 46.00
C SER A 24 -0.24 14.84 45.17
N ILE A 25 0.94 14.50 45.74
CA ILE A 25 1.91 13.61 45.10
C ILE A 25 1.38 12.17 45.05
N SER A 26 0.71 11.70 46.11
CA SER A 26 0.10 10.37 46.16
C SER A 26 -1.05 10.21 45.15
N PHE A 27 -1.90 11.25 45.00
CA PHE A 27 -2.99 11.23 44.03
C PHE A 27 -2.48 11.28 42.60
N THR A 28 -1.44 12.08 42.30
CA THR A 28 -0.85 12.12 40.98
C THR A 28 -0.09 10.83 40.63
N ALA A 29 0.57 10.18 41.59
CA ALA A 29 1.26 8.91 41.36
C ALA A 29 0.28 7.75 41.16
N CYS A 30 -0.82 7.67 41.95
CA CYS A 30 -1.89 6.68 41.74
C CYS A 30 -2.59 6.88 40.40
N TYR A 31 -2.97 8.11 40.05
CA TYR A 31 -3.63 8.41 38.78
C TYR A 31 -2.75 8.10 37.58
N LYS A 32 -1.46 8.41 37.67
CA LYS A 32 -0.48 8.07 36.63
C LYS A 32 -0.30 6.56 36.49
N GLY A 33 -0.22 5.82 37.60
CA GLY A 33 -0.09 4.36 37.60
C GLY A 33 -1.31 3.66 36.98
N GLU A 34 -2.53 4.07 37.35
CA GLU A 34 -3.78 3.54 36.78
C GLU A 34 -3.92 3.87 35.28
N HIS A 35 -3.52 5.09 34.89
CA HIS A 35 -3.54 5.50 33.48
C HIS A 35 -2.51 4.73 32.67
N ASP A 36 -1.30 4.54 33.17
CA ASP A 36 -0.25 3.79 32.50
C ASP A 36 -0.62 2.29 32.38
N GLU A 37 -1.24 1.71 33.41
CA GLU A 37 -1.75 0.34 33.37
C GLU A 37 -2.93 0.19 32.40
N PHE A 38 -3.87 1.15 32.39
CA PHE A 38 -4.97 1.18 31.40
C PHE A 38 -4.44 1.27 29.97
N GLN A 39 -3.50 2.17 29.69
CA GLN A 39 -2.88 2.31 28.37
C GLN A 39 -2.16 1.02 27.96
N SER A 40 -1.40 0.41 28.88
CA SER A 40 -0.74 -0.87 28.65
C SER A 40 -1.76 -1.98 28.33
N ASN A 41 -2.87 -2.05 29.07
CA ASN A 41 -3.90 -3.07 28.87
C ASN A 41 -4.73 -2.87 27.60
N ASN A 42 -4.83 -1.65 27.07
CA ASN A 42 -5.58 -1.33 25.84
C ASN A 42 -4.70 -1.20 24.59
N SER A 43 -3.41 -1.50 24.67
CA SER A 43 -2.49 -1.34 23.54
C SER A 43 -2.65 -2.43 22.47
N ALA A 44 -2.73 -2.01 21.21
CA ALA A 44 -2.75 -2.93 20.05
C ALA A 44 -1.40 -3.66 19.87
N SER A 45 -0.29 -3.11 20.38
CA SER A 45 1.03 -3.73 20.33
C SER A 45 1.16 -5.04 21.13
N ARG A 46 0.20 -5.35 22.00
CA ARG A 46 0.14 -6.60 22.75
C ARG A 46 -0.27 -7.82 21.92
N PHE A 47 -0.87 -7.58 20.77
CA PHE A 47 -1.43 -8.61 19.92
C PHE A 47 -0.49 -8.94 18.76
N SER A 48 -0.53 -10.20 18.32
CA SER A 48 0.16 -10.63 17.12
C SER A 48 -0.54 -10.07 15.87
N SER A 49 0.22 -9.96 14.79
CA SER A 49 -0.28 -9.57 13.46
C SER A 49 -1.15 -10.62 12.76
N HIS A 50 -1.48 -11.72 13.42
CA HIS A 50 -2.20 -12.87 12.82
C HIS A 50 -3.46 -12.47 12.05
N VAL A 51 -4.26 -11.52 12.56
CA VAL A 51 -5.46 -11.04 11.84
C VAL A 51 -5.11 -10.38 10.52
N ILE A 52 -4.05 -9.58 10.48
CA ILE A 52 -3.56 -8.95 9.24
C ILE A 52 -3.07 -10.01 8.25
N ASP A 53 -2.26 -10.98 8.72
CA ASP A 53 -1.76 -12.09 7.90
C ASP A 53 -2.91 -12.85 7.20
N LYS A 54 -3.96 -13.22 7.96
CA LYS A 54 -5.11 -13.96 7.40
C LYS A 54 -5.89 -13.13 6.38
N TRP A 55 -6.08 -11.84 6.63
CA TRP A 55 -6.82 -10.98 5.71
C TRP A 55 -6.02 -10.58 4.48
N ILE A 56 -4.69 -10.44 4.53
CA ILE A 56 -3.85 -10.30 3.33
C ILE A 56 -3.99 -11.55 2.45
N THR A 57 -3.88 -12.74 3.03
CA THR A 57 -4.10 -14.00 2.29
C THR A 57 -5.47 -14.02 1.59
N MET A 58 -6.53 -13.64 2.31
CA MET A 58 -7.89 -13.59 1.75
C MET A 58 -7.97 -12.56 0.62
N GLN A 59 -7.41 -11.37 0.78
CA GLN A 59 -7.48 -10.33 -0.23
C GLN A 59 -6.71 -10.70 -1.51
N ILE A 60 -5.53 -11.32 -1.38
CA ILE A 60 -4.78 -11.85 -2.52
C ILE A 60 -5.59 -12.93 -3.26
N ARG A 61 -6.28 -13.81 -2.53
CA ARG A 61 -7.19 -14.80 -3.13
C ARG A 61 -8.32 -14.11 -3.89
N LEU A 62 -9.03 -13.18 -3.26
CA LEU A 62 -10.12 -12.43 -3.90
C LEU A 62 -9.65 -11.70 -5.16
N MET A 63 -8.44 -11.14 -5.15
CA MET A 63 -7.85 -10.48 -6.30
C MET A 63 -7.57 -11.46 -7.45
N LYS A 64 -7.01 -12.66 -7.14
CA LYS A 64 -6.72 -13.68 -8.18
C LYS A 64 -7.98 -14.23 -8.82
N ASP A 65 -9.06 -14.36 -8.07
CA ASP A 65 -10.31 -14.93 -8.54
C ASP A 65 -11.24 -13.88 -9.17
N ALA A 66 -10.96 -12.58 -8.97
CA ALA A 66 -11.76 -11.49 -9.50
C ALA A 66 -11.61 -11.36 -11.03
N THR A 67 -12.73 -11.12 -11.71
CA THR A 67 -12.77 -10.92 -13.16
C THR A 67 -13.29 -9.52 -13.51
N GLY A 68 -12.83 -8.97 -14.65
CA GLY A 68 -13.31 -7.69 -15.15
C GLY A 68 -12.80 -6.44 -14.40
N ILE A 69 -11.89 -6.61 -13.44
CA ILE A 69 -11.25 -5.52 -12.70
C ILE A 69 -9.89 -5.21 -13.35
N PRO A 70 -9.65 -3.99 -13.83
CA PRO A 70 -8.34 -3.59 -14.33
C PRO A 70 -7.26 -3.69 -13.24
N ASN A 71 -6.07 -4.18 -13.60
CA ASN A 71 -5.00 -4.47 -12.65
C ASN A 71 -4.66 -3.28 -11.71
N VAL A 72 -4.62 -2.06 -12.23
CA VAL A 72 -4.32 -0.88 -11.42
C VAL A 72 -5.36 -0.58 -10.34
N VAL A 73 -6.61 -1.03 -10.51
CA VAL A 73 -7.70 -0.82 -9.53
C VAL A 73 -7.44 -1.61 -8.24
N PHE A 74 -6.70 -2.71 -8.31
CA PHE A 74 -6.32 -3.44 -7.10
C PHE A 74 -5.40 -2.63 -6.19
N CYS A 75 -4.55 -1.74 -6.73
CA CYS A 75 -3.75 -0.81 -5.92
C CYS A 75 -4.64 0.04 -5.01
N ARG A 76 -5.77 0.52 -5.56
CA ARG A 76 -6.79 1.24 -4.79
C ARG A 76 -7.45 0.36 -3.72
N TYR A 77 -7.77 -0.89 -4.03
CA TYR A 77 -8.38 -1.81 -3.08
C TYR A 77 -7.45 -2.06 -1.89
N TYR A 78 -6.17 -2.30 -2.13
CA TYR A 78 -5.17 -2.46 -1.07
C TYR A 78 -5.05 -1.21 -0.20
N ALA A 79 -5.05 -0.01 -0.79
CA ALA A 79 -4.96 1.23 -0.04
C ALA A 79 -6.14 1.40 0.93
N TYR A 80 -7.37 1.25 0.46
CA TYR A 80 -8.54 1.40 1.33
C TYR A 80 -8.65 0.27 2.37
N THR A 81 -8.24 -0.95 2.03
CA THR A 81 -8.23 -2.05 2.99
C THR A 81 -7.16 -1.87 4.06
N GLY A 82 -5.95 -1.45 3.68
CA GLY A 82 -4.88 -1.14 4.62
C GLY A 82 -5.24 0.02 5.57
N VAL A 83 -5.79 1.11 5.02
CA VAL A 83 -6.30 2.23 5.84
C VAL A 83 -7.41 1.76 6.78
N THR A 84 -8.31 0.89 6.32
CA THR A 84 -9.37 0.31 7.17
C THR A 84 -8.79 -0.49 8.33
N ALA A 85 -7.78 -1.32 8.08
CA ALA A 85 -7.10 -2.09 9.13
C ALA A 85 -6.48 -1.17 10.20
N TYR A 86 -5.83 -0.10 9.75
CA TYR A 86 -5.22 0.90 10.62
C TYR A 86 -6.26 1.65 11.45
N GLU A 87 -7.30 2.20 10.83
CA GLU A 87 -8.33 2.99 11.52
C GLU A 87 -9.14 2.14 12.51
N ALA A 88 -9.29 0.84 12.26
CA ALA A 88 -9.97 -0.09 13.15
C ALA A 88 -9.23 -0.33 14.49
N LEU A 89 -7.98 0.10 14.61
CA LEU A 89 -7.18 -0.04 15.85
C LEU A 89 -6.47 1.26 16.25
N ALA A 90 -6.60 2.34 15.50
CA ALA A 90 -5.88 3.58 15.73
C ALA A 90 -5.94 4.12 17.18
N PRO A 91 -7.07 4.04 17.91
CA PRO A 91 -7.10 4.47 19.31
C PRO A 91 -6.27 3.58 20.25
N GLY A 92 -5.92 2.37 19.85
CA GLY A 92 -5.15 1.40 20.63
C GLY A 92 -3.64 1.47 20.40
N THR A 93 -3.13 2.44 19.66
CA THR A 93 -1.69 2.55 19.39
C THR A 93 -1.18 3.98 19.53
N PRO A 94 0.05 4.19 20.02
CA PRO A 94 0.72 5.51 19.95
C PRO A 94 0.84 6.04 18.51
N LEU A 95 0.79 5.15 17.53
CA LEU A 95 0.83 5.46 16.11
C LEU A 95 -0.56 5.90 15.56
N GLY A 96 -1.60 5.96 16.40
CA GLY A 96 -2.99 6.19 15.99
C GLY A 96 -3.29 7.55 15.34
N THR A 97 -2.37 8.51 15.40
CA THR A 97 -2.50 9.79 14.70
C THR A 97 -1.56 9.93 13.50
N LEU A 98 -0.79 8.89 13.20
CA LEU A 98 0.24 8.92 12.16
C LEU A 98 -0.36 9.16 10.77
N ILE A 99 -1.37 8.39 10.42
CA ILE A 99 -1.98 8.40 9.07
C ILE A 99 -3.26 9.24 9.04
N ASN A 100 -4.17 9.09 9.99
CA ASN A 100 -5.53 9.64 9.95
C ASN A 100 -5.60 11.15 9.70
N LYS A 101 -4.70 11.95 10.29
CA LYS A 101 -4.61 13.40 10.08
C LYS A 101 -4.11 13.81 8.69
N LYS A 102 -3.60 12.87 7.91
CA LYS A 102 -3.02 13.08 6.58
C LYS A 102 -3.90 12.56 5.45
N LEU A 103 -4.94 11.79 5.80
CA LEU A 103 -5.90 11.27 4.83
C LEU A 103 -6.64 12.41 4.14
N ASN A 104 -6.71 12.34 2.83
CA ASN A 104 -7.25 13.41 2.00
C ASN A 104 -8.78 13.47 2.06
N GLY A 105 -9.32 14.25 3.00
CA GLY A 105 -10.75 14.50 3.14
C GLY A 105 -11.53 13.43 3.93
N LEU A 106 -10.88 12.51 4.64
CA LEU A 106 -11.56 11.64 5.61
C LEU A 106 -11.72 12.37 6.95
N THR A 107 -12.96 12.67 7.34
CA THR A 107 -13.25 13.50 8.53
C THR A 107 -14.12 12.83 9.58
N ASN A 108 -14.92 11.84 9.23
CA ASN A 108 -15.97 11.27 10.09
C ASN A 108 -15.56 9.89 10.65
N LEU A 109 -14.37 9.79 11.26
CA LEU A 109 -13.93 8.58 11.92
C LEU A 109 -14.62 8.40 13.27
N PRO A 110 -14.99 7.16 13.64
CA PRO A 110 -15.54 6.89 14.98
C PRO A 110 -14.49 7.17 16.06
N GLN A 111 -14.96 7.52 17.24
CA GLN A 111 -14.12 7.67 18.41
C GLN A 111 -14.31 6.46 19.33
N ALA A 112 -13.22 5.96 19.90
CA ALA A 112 -13.32 4.94 20.95
C ALA A 112 -13.86 5.54 22.25
N ASP A 113 -14.68 4.78 22.98
CA ASP A 113 -15.21 5.20 24.28
C ASP A 113 -14.06 5.36 25.28
N GLN A 114 -14.02 6.52 25.94
CA GLN A 114 -13.00 6.78 26.97
C GLN A 114 -13.11 5.80 28.14
N GLY A 115 -11.96 5.30 28.57
CA GLY A 115 -11.89 4.38 29.72
C GLY A 115 -12.45 2.97 29.44
N LYS A 116 -12.75 2.63 28.18
CA LYS A 116 -13.19 1.28 27.81
C LYS A 116 -12.07 0.49 27.15
N ILE A 117 -11.96 -0.78 27.51
CA ILE A 117 -11.01 -1.71 26.90
C ILE A 117 -11.60 -2.25 25.59
N TYR A 118 -10.74 -2.38 24.59
CA TYR A 118 -11.04 -2.97 23.27
C TYR A 118 -10.15 -4.19 23.01
N TYR A 119 -10.70 -5.19 22.36
CA TYR A 119 -9.95 -6.32 21.80
C TYR A 119 -9.67 -6.02 20.34
N TRP A 120 -8.55 -5.34 20.05
CA TRP A 120 -8.24 -4.79 18.73
C TRP A 120 -8.23 -5.80 17.60
N PRO A 121 -7.79 -7.09 17.78
CA PRO A 121 -7.90 -8.09 16.71
C PRO A 121 -9.34 -8.33 16.24
N ALA A 122 -10.35 -8.29 17.15
CA ALA A 122 -11.75 -8.45 16.78
C ALA A 122 -12.26 -7.21 15.99
N SER A 123 -11.86 -6.02 16.39
CA SER A 123 -12.15 -4.78 15.65
C SER A 123 -11.62 -4.84 14.21
N VAL A 124 -10.34 -5.20 14.06
CA VAL A 124 -9.68 -5.33 12.74
C VAL A 124 -10.34 -6.44 11.91
N ASN A 125 -10.69 -7.58 12.51
CA ASN A 125 -11.37 -8.67 11.83
C ASN A 125 -12.69 -8.23 11.19
N THR A 126 -13.57 -7.61 11.98
CA THR A 126 -14.86 -7.11 11.50
C THR A 126 -14.69 -6.02 10.45
N ALA A 127 -13.71 -5.14 10.63
CA ALA A 127 -13.44 -4.06 9.69
C ALA A 127 -12.98 -4.60 8.32
N LEU A 128 -12.05 -5.53 8.30
CA LEU A 128 -11.51 -6.11 7.07
C LEU A 128 -12.54 -7.00 6.36
N ALA A 129 -13.37 -7.75 7.11
CA ALA A 129 -14.48 -8.49 6.55
C ALA A 129 -15.48 -7.56 5.85
N PHE A 130 -15.89 -6.47 6.51
CA PHE A 130 -16.78 -5.47 5.94
C PHE A 130 -16.19 -4.85 4.67
N MET A 131 -14.92 -4.41 4.71
CA MET A 131 -14.28 -3.75 3.57
C MET A 131 -14.17 -4.71 2.37
N ASN A 132 -13.69 -5.94 2.56
CA ASN A 132 -13.55 -6.91 1.46
C ASN A 132 -14.90 -7.23 0.82
N ARG A 133 -15.98 -7.40 1.59
CA ARG A 133 -17.34 -7.56 1.03
C ARG A 133 -17.77 -6.34 0.22
N SER A 134 -17.42 -5.16 0.67
CA SER A 134 -17.87 -3.90 0.07
C SER A 134 -17.15 -3.56 -1.24
N ILE A 135 -15.86 -3.90 -1.37
CA ILE A 135 -15.07 -3.59 -2.58
C ILE A 135 -15.08 -4.73 -3.61
N PHE A 136 -15.23 -6.00 -3.19
CA PHE A 136 -15.32 -7.15 -4.09
C PHE A 136 -16.77 -7.57 -4.34
N LEU A 137 -17.61 -6.61 -4.76
CA LEU A 137 -19.05 -6.84 -4.97
C LEU A 137 -19.36 -8.00 -5.92
N ASN A 138 -18.53 -8.16 -6.97
CA ASN A 138 -18.66 -9.19 -8.00
C ASN A 138 -17.90 -10.49 -7.67
N ALA A 139 -17.42 -10.65 -6.43
CA ALA A 139 -16.78 -11.89 -6.01
C ALA A 139 -17.75 -13.08 -6.15
N SER A 140 -17.22 -14.26 -6.47
CA SER A 140 -18.01 -15.49 -6.59
C SER A 140 -18.73 -15.85 -5.29
N ALA A 141 -19.77 -16.67 -5.36
CA ALA A 141 -20.45 -17.16 -4.16
C ALA A 141 -19.49 -17.91 -3.22
N ALA A 142 -18.51 -18.65 -3.79
CA ALA A 142 -17.48 -19.35 -3.04
C ALA A 142 -16.53 -18.39 -2.31
N ASP A 143 -16.16 -17.28 -2.93
CA ASP A 143 -15.30 -16.27 -2.32
C ASP A 143 -16.03 -15.51 -1.22
N LYS A 144 -17.29 -15.12 -1.44
CA LYS A 144 -18.13 -14.52 -0.41
C LYS A 144 -18.27 -15.44 0.81
N ALA A 145 -18.55 -16.72 0.59
CA ALA A 145 -18.59 -17.71 1.67
C ALA A 145 -17.24 -17.89 2.38
N SER A 146 -16.11 -17.74 1.66
CA SER A 146 -14.78 -17.80 2.26
C SER A 146 -14.49 -16.60 3.15
N VAL A 147 -14.92 -15.39 2.75
CA VAL A 147 -14.85 -14.18 3.60
C VAL A 147 -15.67 -14.37 4.87
N ASP A 148 -16.90 -14.88 4.76
CA ASP A 148 -17.77 -15.16 5.91
C ASP A 148 -17.17 -16.22 6.83
N SER A 149 -16.60 -17.29 6.27
CA SER A 149 -15.95 -18.35 7.03
C SER A 149 -14.73 -17.86 7.80
N LEU A 150 -13.90 -17.01 7.18
CA LEU A 150 -12.72 -16.44 7.85
C LEU A 150 -13.14 -15.51 9.00
N GLU A 151 -14.10 -14.60 8.76
CA GLU A 151 -14.60 -13.70 9.80
C GLU A 151 -15.15 -14.49 10.98
N ASN A 152 -16.00 -15.51 10.71
CA ASN A 152 -16.61 -16.33 11.76
C ASN A 152 -15.59 -17.14 12.54
N ALA A 153 -14.60 -17.75 11.87
CA ALA A 153 -13.54 -18.51 12.53
C ALA A 153 -12.73 -17.63 13.49
N LEU A 154 -12.37 -16.43 13.07
CA LEU A 154 -11.64 -15.48 13.91
C LEU A 154 -12.54 -14.93 15.04
N ASN A 155 -13.84 -14.68 14.79
CA ASN A 155 -14.78 -14.26 15.83
C ASN A 155 -14.93 -15.32 16.93
N VAL A 156 -15.05 -16.59 16.56
CA VAL A 156 -15.09 -17.70 17.54
C VAL A 156 -13.80 -17.75 18.35
N PHE A 157 -12.67 -17.64 17.70
CA PHE A 157 -11.37 -17.62 18.36
C PHE A 157 -11.23 -16.45 19.35
N TYR A 158 -11.64 -15.25 18.96
CA TYR A 158 -11.52 -14.05 19.81
C TYR A 158 -12.53 -14.02 20.94
N SER A 159 -13.73 -14.56 20.76
CA SER A 159 -14.76 -14.68 21.80
C SER A 159 -14.31 -15.55 22.99
N ALA A 160 -13.31 -16.40 22.80
CA ALA A 160 -12.69 -17.16 23.90
C ALA A 160 -11.55 -16.38 24.61
N GLN A 161 -11.18 -15.19 24.14
CA GLN A 161 -10.02 -14.42 24.63
C GLN A 161 -10.40 -13.18 25.44
N ALA A 162 -11.65 -12.73 25.35
CA ALA A 162 -12.13 -11.53 26.07
C ALA A 162 -13.64 -11.61 26.33
N ASP A 163 -14.10 -10.82 27.28
CA ASP A 163 -15.51 -10.75 27.66
C ASP A 163 -16.41 -10.33 26.49
N ALA A 164 -17.63 -10.84 26.49
CA ALA A 164 -18.57 -10.66 25.39
C ALA A 164 -18.89 -9.19 25.07
N ASP A 165 -18.96 -8.34 26.08
CA ASP A 165 -19.19 -6.88 25.91
C ASP A 165 -17.98 -6.17 25.31
N ILE A 166 -16.75 -6.61 25.61
CA ILE A 166 -15.51 -6.12 24.99
C ILE A 166 -15.49 -6.50 23.51
N ILE A 167 -15.79 -7.76 23.19
CA ILE A 167 -15.84 -8.23 21.79
C ILE A 167 -16.93 -7.49 21.02
N ALA A 168 -18.14 -7.36 21.57
CA ALA A 168 -19.24 -6.66 20.92
C ALA A 168 -18.90 -5.19 20.62
N ARG A 169 -18.30 -4.47 21.59
CA ARG A 169 -17.85 -3.08 21.43
C ARG A 169 -16.75 -2.97 20.38
N SER A 170 -15.77 -3.89 20.38
CA SER A 170 -14.68 -3.91 19.43
C SER A 170 -15.18 -4.14 18.00
N ASN A 171 -16.08 -5.08 17.80
CA ASN A 171 -16.71 -5.34 16.51
C ASN A 171 -17.51 -4.14 16.01
N ALA A 172 -18.28 -3.50 16.90
CA ALA A 172 -19.05 -2.30 16.55
C ALA A 172 -18.13 -1.15 16.11
N PHE A 173 -17.02 -0.92 16.83
CA PHE A 173 -16.02 0.09 16.46
C PHE A 173 -15.36 -0.22 15.11
N GLY A 174 -14.90 -1.45 14.89
CA GLY A 174 -14.30 -1.88 13.62
C GLY A 174 -15.23 -1.70 12.44
N LYS A 175 -16.51 -2.09 12.59
CA LYS A 175 -17.54 -1.88 11.56
C LYS A 175 -17.76 -0.40 11.25
N ALA A 176 -17.80 0.45 12.27
CA ALA A 176 -17.97 1.90 12.10
C ALA A 176 -16.78 2.53 11.38
N ALA A 177 -15.54 2.16 11.74
CA ALA A 177 -14.31 2.60 11.08
C ALA A 177 -14.31 2.18 9.59
N ALA A 178 -14.61 0.91 9.31
CA ALA A 178 -14.69 0.40 7.94
C ALA A 178 -15.76 1.11 7.11
N SER A 179 -16.93 1.37 7.68
CA SER A 179 -18.01 2.10 7.01
C SER A 179 -17.59 3.53 6.65
N ALA A 180 -16.90 4.23 7.56
CA ALA A 180 -16.39 5.58 7.30
C ALA A 180 -15.37 5.58 6.15
N VAL A 181 -14.41 4.65 6.15
CA VAL A 181 -13.41 4.52 5.09
C VAL A 181 -14.05 4.12 3.76
N PHE A 182 -15.01 3.20 3.75
CA PHE A 182 -15.73 2.80 2.54
C PHE A 182 -16.51 3.95 1.93
N ASN A 183 -17.28 4.70 2.74
CA ASN A 183 -18.01 5.87 2.28
C ASN A 183 -17.08 6.94 1.69
N TRP A 184 -15.95 7.18 2.33
CA TRP A 184 -14.92 8.07 1.82
C TRP A 184 -14.32 7.55 0.50
N SER A 185 -14.11 6.26 0.35
CA SER A 185 -13.58 5.65 -0.88
C SER A 185 -14.51 5.87 -2.08
N SER A 186 -15.83 5.90 -1.87
CA SER A 186 -16.81 6.07 -2.94
C SER A 186 -16.78 7.47 -3.60
N THR A 187 -16.10 8.43 -2.97
CA THR A 187 -16.03 9.84 -3.42
C THR A 187 -14.70 10.20 -4.10
N ASP A 188 -13.83 9.24 -4.37
CA ASP A 188 -12.49 9.48 -4.92
C ASP A 188 -12.43 9.63 -6.45
N GLY A 189 -13.54 9.42 -7.15
CA GLY A 189 -13.62 9.51 -8.60
C GLY A 189 -13.62 8.15 -9.32
N ILE A 190 -13.64 7.02 -8.59
CA ILE A 190 -13.59 5.67 -9.16
C ILE A 190 -14.69 5.42 -10.21
N ALA A 191 -15.85 6.02 -10.08
CA ALA A 191 -16.97 5.84 -11.00
C ALA A 191 -16.65 6.25 -12.44
N SER A 192 -15.71 7.18 -12.63
CA SER A 192 -15.38 7.77 -13.94
C SER A 192 -14.07 7.29 -14.54
N ILE A 193 -13.37 6.32 -13.94
CA ILE A 193 -12.04 5.90 -14.43
C ILE A 193 -12.06 5.29 -15.84
N SER A 194 -13.21 4.77 -16.27
CA SER A 194 -13.41 4.09 -17.54
C SER A 194 -14.38 4.83 -18.46
N ASP A 195 -14.65 6.12 -18.20
CA ASP A 195 -15.45 6.96 -19.08
C ASP A 195 -14.90 6.96 -20.52
N PRO A 196 -15.71 7.26 -21.53
CA PRO A 196 -15.27 7.26 -22.92
C PRO A 196 -14.01 8.10 -23.14
N TYR A 197 -13.00 7.49 -23.75
CA TYR A 197 -11.72 8.12 -24.04
C TYR A 197 -11.35 7.90 -25.52
N THR A 198 -11.01 8.98 -26.20
CA THR A 198 -10.46 8.94 -27.57
C THR A 198 -8.98 9.28 -27.50
N PRO A 199 -8.08 8.32 -27.78
CA PRO A 199 -6.66 8.59 -27.82
C PRO A 199 -6.31 9.65 -28.87
N PRO A 200 -5.37 10.56 -28.62
CA PRO A 200 -4.84 11.44 -29.66
C PRO A 200 -4.12 10.60 -30.73
N VAL A 201 -4.20 11.08 -31.97
CA VAL A 201 -3.61 10.38 -33.15
C VAL A 201 -2.41 11.16 -33.66
N GLY A 202 -1.29 10.49 -33.87
CA GLY A 202 -0.08 11.10 -34.43
C GLY A 202 1.15 10.21 -34.29
N PRO A 203 2.27 10.60 -34.93
CA PRO A 203 3.53 9.88 -34.80
C PRO A 203 3.98 9.79 -33.32
N GLY A 204 4.42 8.61 -32.89
CA GLY A 204 4.90 8.40 -31.54
C GLY A 204 3.82 8.30 -30.46
N LEU A 205 2.55 8.46 -30.81
CA LEU A 205 1.45 8.33 -29.87
C LEU A 205 0.96 6.88 -29.76
N TRP A 206 0.44 6.55 -28.60
CA TRP A 206 -0.07 5.23 -28.30
C TRP A 206 -1.30 4.89 -29.15
N VAL A 207 -1.31 3.67 -29.61
CA VAL A 207 -2.47 3.04 -30.29
C VAL A 207 -2.74 1.69 -29.64
N PRO A 208 -3.97 1.14 -29.76
CA PRO A 208 -4.26 -0.22 -29.35
C PRO A 208 -3.27 -1.22 -29.96
N THR A 209 -2.83 -2.19 -29.16
CA THR A 209 -1.77 -3.15 -29.56
C THR A 209 -2.33 -4.57 -29.71
N PRO A 210 -1.71 -5.39 -30.58
CA PRO A 210 -2.12 -6.79 -30.73
C PRO A 210 -1.87 -7.58 -29.42
N PRO A 211 -2.54 -8.76 -29.24
CA PRO A 211 -3.46 -9.37 -30.19
C PRO A 211 -4.88 -8.82 -30.14
N ALA A 212 -5.30 -8.26 -28.99
CA ALA A 212 -6.70 -7.89 -28.73
C ALA A 212 -7.08 -6.52 -29.28
N PHE A 213 -6.14 -5.63 -29.55
CA PHE A 213 -6.40 -4.22 -29.90
C PHE A 213 -7.39 -3.55 -28.96
N ALA A 214 -7.25 -3.86 -27.67
CA ALA A 214 -8.15 -3.38 -26.62
C ALA A 214 -8.12 -1.85 -26.48
N LYS A 215 -9.28 -1.28 -26.15
CA LYS A 215 -9.41 0.15 -25.84
C LYS A 215 -8.50 0.52 -24.65
N ALA A 216 -8.18 1.81 -24.53
CA ALA A 216 -7.40 2.34 -23.41
C ALA A 216 -8.01 1.93 -22.06
N SER A 217 -7.21 1.29 -21.22
CA SER A 217 -7.62 0.86 -19.88
C SER A 217 -7.52 2.00 -18.89
N THR A 218 -8.60 2.26 -18.15
CA THR A 218 -8.66 3.22 -17.05
C THR A 218 -8.04 4.59 -17.34
N PRO A 219 -8.43 5.27 -18.43
CA PRO A 219 -7.75 6.50 -18.88
C PRO A 219 -7.83 7.63 -17.85
N TYR A 220 -8.77 7.59 -16.94
CA TYR A 220 -8.98 8.62 -15.92
C TYR A 220 -8.54 8.21 -14.51
N PHE A 221 -7.85 7.08 -14.35
CA PHE A 221 -7.32 6.67 -13.04
C PHE A 221 -6.38 7.73 -12.42
N GLY A 222 -5.64 8.46 -13.25
CA GLY A 222 -4.81 9.60 -12.83
C GLY A 222 -5.59 10.79 -12.25
N LYS A 223 -6.94 10.79 -12.35
CA LYS A 223 -7.81 11.83 -11.77
C LYS A 223 -8.36 11.45 -10.40
N LEU A 224 -8.08 10.24 -9.92
CA LEU A 224 -8.50 9.83 -8.59
C LEU A 224 -7.88 10.73 -7.52
N ARG A 225 -8.63 10.89 -6.41
CA ARG A 225 -8.12 11.54 -5.22
C ARG A 225 -7.04 10.65 -4.59
N PRO A 226 -5.80 11.14 -4.39
CA PRO A 226 -4.78 10.42 -3.63
C PRO A 226 -5.25 10.14 -2.20
N ILE A 227 -4.75 9.07 -1.61
CA ILE A 227 -5.04 8.70 -0.21
C ILE A 227 -4.51 9.77 0.74
N LEU A 228 -3.26 10.22 0.55
CA LEU A 228 -2.67 11.28 1.37
C LEU A 228 -2.69 12.63 0.65
N THR A 229 -2.99 13.66 1.40
CA THR A 229 -2.92 15.04 0.90
C THR A 229 -1.50 15.38 0.44
N GLY A 230 -1.35 15.81 -0.82
CA GLY A 230 -0.09 16.28 -1.38
C GLY A 230 0.94 15.20 -1.72
N SER A 231 0.61 13.91 -1.60
CA SER A 231 1.53 12.79 -1.85
C SER A 231 2.09 12.75 -3.28
N ILE A 232 1.32 13.22 -4.25
CA ILE A 232 1.70 13.18 -5.69
C ILE A 232 2.06 14.56 -6.26
N ASP A 233 2.09 15.61 -5.45
CA ASP A 233 2.36 16.97 -5.95
C ASP A 233 3.79 17.06 -6.50
N ASN A 234 3.93 17.57 -7.73
CA ASN A 234 5.22 17.75 -8.43
C ASN A 234 6.06 16.46 -8.52
N THR A 235 5.42 15.30 -8.59
CA THR A 235 6.10 14.01 -8.74
C THR A 235 6.19 13.53 -10.18
N GLN A 236 5.40 14.11 -11.09
CA GLN A 236 5.43 13.75 -12.51
C GLN A 236 6.81 14.07 -13.11
N PRO A 237 7.36 13.16 -13.93
CA PRO A 237 8.60 13.40 -14.63
C PRO A 237 8.41 14.37 -15.79
N GLY A 238 9.52 14.89 -16.32
CA GLY A 238 9.55 15.60 -17.58
C GLY A 238 9.13 14.72 -18.78
N PRO A 239 9.16 15.29 -20.03
CA PRO A 239 8.76 14.55 -21.22
C PRO A 239 9.67 13.34 -21.48
N PRO A 240 9.13 12.28 -22.13
CA PRO A 240 9.92 11.16 -22.58
C PRO A 240 10.90 11.58 -23.71
N THR A 241 11.82 10.68 -24.06
CA THR A 241 12.67 10.86 -25.25
C THR A 241 11.82 11.20 -26.45
N ALA A 242 12.19 12.27 -27.17
CA ALA A 242 11.44 12.76 -28.31
C ALA A 242 11.33 11.69 -29.41
N TYR A 243 10.11 11.44 -29.88
CA TYR A 243 9.87 10.46 -30.96
C TYR A 243 10.62 10.83 -32.23
N SER A 244 11.22 9.82 -32.87
CA SER A 244 11.88 9.95 -34.17
C SER A 244 11.98 8.60 -34.86
N GLY A 245 11.83 8.57 -36.18
CA GLY A 245 12.12 7.41 -37.05
C GLY A 245 13.55 7.38 -37.56
N ASP A 246 14.39 8.40 -37.30
CA ASP A 246 15.77 8.44 -37.74
C ASP A 246 16.61 7.38 -37.01
N PRO A 247 17.32 6.48 -37.71
CA PRO A 247 18.19 5.45 -37.11
C PRO A 247 19.31 6.02 -36.21
N LYS A 248 19.67 7.29 -36.35
CA LYS A 248 20.68 7.96 -35.54
C LYS A 248 20.11 8.52 -34.24
N SER A 249 18.79 8.66 -34.15
CA SER A 249 18.12 9.28 -32.99
C SER A 249 18.23 8.43 -31.71
N ALA A 250 18.11 9.10 -30.56
CA ALA A 250 18.04 8.44 -29.27
C ALA A 250 16.80 7.52 -29.16
N PHE A 251 15.66 7.97 -29.73
CA PHE A 251 14.42 7.17 -29.70
C PHE A 251 14.56 5.86 -30.45
N TYR A 252 15.08 5.91 -31.69
CA TYR A 252 15.29 4.70 -32.50
C TYR A 252 16.21 3.70 -31.78
N LYS A 253 17.34 4.20 -31.25
CA LYS A 253 18.30 3.35 -30.49
C LYS A 253 17.68 2.73 -29.24
N MET A 254 16.86 3.47 -28.53
CA MET A 254 16.13 3.00 -27.35
C MET A 254 15.18 1.84 -27.71
N VAL A 255 14.44 1.94 -28.82
CA VAL A 255 13.55 0.88 -29.28
C VAL A 255 14.34 -0.32 -29.85
N LEU A 256 15.40 -0.05 -30.59
CA LEU A 256 16.30 -1.11 -31.09
C LEU A 256 16.91 -1.92 -29.95
N ASN A 257 17.23 -1.28 -28.82
CA ASN A 257 17.69 -2.00 -27.62
C ASN A 257 16.64 -3.00 -27.12
N VAL A 258 15.36 -2.64 -27.04
CA VAL A 258 14.29 -3.57 -26.63
C VAL A 258 14.22 -4.77 -27.59
N TYR A 259 14.29 -4.51 -28.88
CA TYR A 259 14.32 -5.58 -29.88
C TYR A 259 15.55 -6.49 -29.69
N THR A 260 16.74 -5.92 -29.57
CA THR A 260 17.98 -6.68 -29.39
C THR A 260 17.99 -7.53 -28.16
N VAL A 261 17.55 -6.96 -27.01
CA VAL A 261 17.40 -7.69 -25.74
C VAL A 261 16.45 -8.86 -25.92
N SER A 262 15.30 -8.65 -26.58
CA SER A 262 14.30 -9.70 -26.78
C SER A 262 14.78 -10.88 -27.64
N GLN A 263 15.80 -10.67 -28.50
CA GLN A 263 16.39 -11.73 -29.31
C GLN A 263 17.46 -12.55 -28.57
N ASN A 264 17.93 -12.05 -27.41
CA ASN A 264 19.08 -12.61 -26.69
C ASN A 264 18.80 -12.78 -25.20
N LEU A 265 17.54 -12.97 -24.81
CA LEU A 265 17.18 -13.19 -23.39
C LEU A 265 17.89 -14.42 -22.83
N THR A 266 18.55 -14.23 -21.70
CA THR A 266 19.03 -15.35 -20.90
C THR A 266 17.86 -16.10 -20.23
N PRO A 267 18.05 -17.36 -19.80
CA PRO A 267 17.03 -18.05 -18.99
C PRO A 267 16.60 -17.28 -17.74
N ASP A 268 17.54 -16.62 -17.05
CA ASP A 268 17.22 -15.82 -15.86
C ASP A 268 16.41 -14.56 -16.21
N GLN A 269 16.75 -13.83 -17.26
CA GLN A 269 15.97 -12.68 -17.73
C GLN A 269 14.54 -13.08 -18.15
N THR A 270 14.40 -14.25 -18.76
CA THR A 270 13.08 -14.80 -19.12
C THR A 270 12.28 -15.15 -17.85
N ALA A 271 12.93 -15.81 -16.89
CA ALA A 271 12.31 -16.15 -15.59
C ALA A 271 11.91 -14.89 -14.83
N ASP A 272 12.76 -13.85 -14.84
CA ASP A 272 12.49 -12.56 -14.22
C ASP A 272 11.24 -11.87 -14.83
N ALA A 273 11.19 -11.74 -16.16
CA ALA A 273 10.03 -11.18 -16.85
C ALA A 273 8.72 -11.93 -16.51
N LEU A 274 8.79 -13.26 -16.41
CA LEU A 274 7.66 -14.10 -16.05
C LEU A 274 7.30 -14.00 -14.56
N PHE A 275 8.27 -13.79 -13.69
CA PHE A 275 8.05 -13.62 -12.25
C PHE A 275 7.29 -12.33 -11.93
N TRP A 276 7.56 -11.24 -12.64
CA TRP A 276 6.90 -9.95 -12.46
C TRP A 276 5.68 -9.73 -13.37
N ARG A 277 5.13 -10.78 -13.96
CA ARG A 277 3.93 -10.67 -14.79
C ARG A 277 2.66 -10.50 -13.96
N ASP A 278 1.68 -9.80 -14.49
CA ASP A 278 0.37 -9.67 -13.86
C ASP A 278 -0.56 -10.86 -14.14
N ILE A 279 -0.40 -11.55 -15.26
CA ILE A 279 -1.32 -12.60 -15.71
C ILE A 279 -0.54 -13.80 -16.30
N PRO A 280 -0.80 -15.04 -15.86
CA PRO A 280 -1.52 -15.41 -14.64
C PRO A 280 -0.67 -15.13 -13.41
N GLY A 281 -1.28 -14.66 -12.32
CA GLY A 281 -0.57 -14.37 -11.09
C GLY A 281 -1.27 -13.28 -10.27
N VAL A 282 -0.50 -12.58 -9.46
CA VAL A 282 -0.95 -11.39 -8.76
C VAL A 282 -0.53 -10.14 -9.54
N THR A 283 -1.30 -9.04 -9.43
CA THR A 283 -0.89 -7.76 -10.00
C THR A 283 0.32 -7.19 -9.24
N THR A 284 0.98 -6.18 -9.80
CA THR A 284 2.13 -5.53 -9.14
C THR A 284 1.83 -5.14 -7.69
N GLY A 285 0.68 -4.53 -7.42
CA GLY A 285 0.26 -4.19 -6.05
C GLY A 285 0.09 -5.43 -5.17
N GLY A 286 -0.56 -6.49 -5.68
CA GLY A 286 -0.75 -7.73 -4.95
C GLY A 286 0.54 -8.49 -4.69
N HIS A 287 1.52 -8.38 -5.58
CA HIS A 287 2.85 -8.93 -5.37
C HIS A 287 3.51 -8.28 -4.14
N TRP A 288 3.42 -6.96 -4.03
CA TRP A 288 3.94 -6.23 -2.86
C TRP A 288 3.16 -6.53 -1.57
N GLU A 289 1.86 -6.80 -1.65
CA GLU A 289 1.09 -7.29 -0.49
C GLU A 289 1.55 -8.69 -0.06
N SER A 290 1.88 -9.56 -1.01
CA SER A 290 2.46 -10.88 -0.71
C SER A 290 3.83 -10.76 -0.03
N ILE A 291 4.69 -9.87 -0.52
CA ILE A 291 5.99 -9.59 0.10
C ILE A 291 5.79 -8.99 1.50
N LEU A 292 4.83 -8.07 1.69
CA LEU A 292 4.49 -7.53 3.00
C LEU A 292 4.14 -8.66 3.99
N GLN A 293 3.28 -9.59 3.59
CA GLN A 293 2.90 -10.72 4.41
C GLN A 293 4.13 -11.54 4.85
N GLN A 294 5.03 -11.82 3.92
CA GLN A 294 6.28 -12.55 4.19
C GLN A 294 7.19 -11.79 5.15
N VAL A 295 7.29 -10.46 5.01
CA VAL A 295 8.06 -9.59 5.91
C VAL A 295 7.45 -9.53 7.30
N ILE A 296 6.14 -9.36 7.43
CA ILE A 296 5.41 -9.38 8.70
C ILE A 296 5.69 -10.70 9.45
N ASN A 297 5.62 -11.82 8.74
CA ASN A 297 5.88 -13.14 9.32
C ASN A 297 7.34 -13.33 9.71
N LYS A 298 8.29 -12.89 8.87
CA LYS A 298 9.72 -12.94 9.15
C LYS A 298 10.11 -12.11 10.36
N THR A 299 9.53 -10.92 10.51
CA THR A 299 9.85 -9.99 11.59
C THR A 299 9.02 -10.21 12.85
N SER A 300 7.94 -11.00 12.76
CA SER A 300 6.97 -11.21 13.84
C SER A 300 6.50 -9.90 14.48
N CYS A 301 6.30 -8.87 13.65
CA CYS A 301 5.93 -7.55 14.16
C CYS A 301 4.53 -7.57 14.82
N PRO A 302 4.30 -6.75 15.85
CA PRO A 302 3.02 -6.69 16.54
C PRO A 302 1.92 -6.07 15.65
N LEU A 303 0.67 -6.24 16.08
CA LEU A 303 -0.53 -5.87 15.31
C LEU A 303 -0.55 -4.40 14.86
N ASP A 304 -0.17 -3.48 15.72
CA ASP A 304 -0.16 -2.05 15.41
C ASP A 304 0.87 -1.70 14.31
N LYS A 305 2.09 -2.24 14.40
CA LYS A 305 3.10 -2.09 13.34
C LYS A 305 2.68 -2.75 12.02
N ALA A 306 2.08 -3.93 12.10
CA ALA A 306 1.56 -4.62 10.92
C ALA A 306 0.44 -3.83 10.23
N ALA A 307 -0.46 -3.21 10.99
CA ALA A 307 -1.53 -2.37 10.44
C ALA A 307 -0.99 -1.09 9.79
N VAL A 308 0.00 -0.43 10.41
CA VAL A 308 0.71 0.70 9.78
C VAL A 308 1.38 0.26 8.49
N ALA A 309 2.11 -0.86 8.50
CA ALA A 309 2.78 -1.36 7.31
C ALA A 309 1.78 -1.69 6.19
N TYR A 310 0.63 -2.30 6.53
CA TYR A 310 -0.42 -2.60 5.55
C TYR A 310 -1.02 -1.33 4.95
N ALA A 311 -1.32 -0.31 5.77
CA ALA A 311 -1.83 0.96 5.28
C ALA A 311 -0.80 1.67 4.37
N VAL A 312 0.46 1.76 4.79
CA VAL A 312 1.53 2.42 4.03
C VAL A 312 1.81 1.68 2.72
N THR A 313 1.82 0.34 2.72
CA THR A 313 1.95 -0.46 1.50
C THR A 313 0.85 -0.15 0.50
N GLY A 314 -0.41 -0.17 0.94
CA GLY A 314 -1.54 0.18 0.08
C GLY A 314 -1.46 1.61 -0.46
N ILE A 315 -1.06 2.58 0.37
CA ILE A 315 -0.86 3.98 -0.04
C ILE A 315 0.27 4.07 -1.09
N CYS A 316 1.39 3.36 -0.87
CA CYS A 316 2.52 3.30 -1.81
C CYS A 316 2.25 2.46 -3.06
N ASN A 317 1.16 1.72 -3.11
CA ASN A 317 0.63 1.13 -4.33
C ASN A 317 -0.28 2.11 -5.08
N ASN A 318 -1.18 2.79 -4.39
CA ASN A 318 -2.23 3.62 -5.01
C ASN A 318 -1.74 4.99 -5.47
N ASP A 319 -1.14 5.78 -4.58
CA ASP A 319 -0.80 7.17 -4.90
C ASP A 319 0.27 7.28 -6.00
N PRO A 320 1.34 6.44 -6.02
CA PRO A 320 2.25 6.35 -7.15
C PRO A 320 1.56 5.93 -8.45
N SER A 321 0.57 5.03 -8.39
CA SER A 321 -0.21 4.64 -9.55
C SER A 321 -0.99 5.80 -10.14
N ILE A 322 -1.61 6.65 -9.31
CA ILE A 322 -2.29 7.87 -9.75
C ILE A 322 -1.29 8.80 -10.47
N SER A 323 -0.13 9.07 -9.86
CA SER A 323 0.94 9.88 -10.46
C SER A 323 1.42 9.30 -11.80
N CYS A 324 1.62 7.98 -11.88
CA CYS A 324 2.01 7.28 -13.09
C CYS A 324 0.95 7.40 -14.20
N TRP A 325 -0.35 7.24 -13.86
CA TRP A 325 -1.44 7.37 -14.84
C TRP A 325 -1.60 8.80 -15.36
N GLN A 326 -1.36 9.82 -14.52
CA GLN A 326 -1.24 11.22 -15.00
C GLN A 326 -0.14 11.33 -16.06
N THR A 327 1.02 10.77 -15.80
CA THR A 327 2.16 10.78 -16.75
C THR A 327 1.81 10.04 -18.04
N LYS A 328 1.23 8.84 -17.93
CA LYS A 328 0.88 8.01 -19.09
C LYS A 328 -0.09 8.71 -20.05
N TYR A 329 -1.17 9.26 -19.53
CA TYR A 329 -2.21 9.87 -20.35
C TYR A 329 -1.92 11.34 -20.72
N ASN A 330 -0.92 11.95 -20.07
CA ASN A 330 -0.38 13.24 -20.51
C ASN A 330 0.52 13.11 -21.74
N TYR A 331 1.40 12.11 -21.77
CA TYR A 331 2.36 11.95 -22.87
C TYR A 331 1.92 10.95 -23.95
N THR A 332 1.05 10.03 -23.64
CA THR A 332 0.48 9.02 -24.56
C THR A 332 1.53 8.31 -25.45
N LEU A 333 2.70 7.98 -24.89
CA LEU A 333 3.83 7.42 -25.64
C LEU A 333 3.51 6.05 -26.24
N VAL A 334 3.96 5.84 -27.48
CA VAL A 334 3.86 4.60 -28.23
C VAL A 334 4.57 3.42 -27.54
N ARG A 335 3.99 2.22 -27.63
CA ARG A 335 4.57 0.97 -27.11
C ARG A 335 5.66 0.39 -28.05
N PRO A 336 6.63 -0.35 -27.49
CA PRO A 336 7.69 -0.99 -28.30
C PRO A 336 7.16 -1.79 -29.48
N ILE A 337 6.14 -2.62 -29.29
CA ILE A 337 5.58 -3.47 -30.34
C ILE A 337 5.11 -2.67 -31.57
N THR A 338 4.48 -1.53 -31.37
CA THR A 338 4.02 -0.69 -32.48
C THR A 338 5.21 -0.14 -33.29
N TYR A 339 6.22 0.37 -32.62
CA TYR A 339 7.40 0.93 -33.28
C TYR A 339 8.27 -0.15 -33.93
N ILE A 340 8.51 -1.26 -33.22
CA ILE A 340 9.33 -2.38 -33.75
C ILE A 340 8.73 -2.93 -35.02
N ARG A 341 7.41 -3.09 -35.09
CA ARG A 341 6.74 -3.60 -36.30
C ARG A 341 6.70 -2.59 -37.44
N ASN A 342 6.37 -1.34 -37.13
CA ASN A 342 6.03 -0.36 -38.18
C ASN A 342 7.22 0.51 -38.60
N VAL A 343 8.24 0.70 -37.75
CA VAL A 343 9.40 1.55 -38.04
C VAL A 343 10.68 0.75 -38.19
N LEU A 344 10.95 -0.24 -37.32
CA LEU A 344 12.11 -1.12 -37.47
C LEU A 344 11.88 -2.19 -38.54
N GLY A 345 10.64 -2.43 -39.00
CA GLY A 345 10.31 -3.38 -40.07
C GLY A 345 10.16 -4.84 -39.61
N TYR A 346 10.22 -5.15 -38.33
CA TYR A 346 10.04 -6.52 -37.85
C TYR A 346 8.56 -6.84 -37.59
N SER A 347 7.79 -6.94 -38.66
CA SER A 347 6.31 -7.00 -38.64
C SER A 347 5.72 -8.18 -37.83
N SER A 348 6.45 -9.30 -37.71
CA SER A 348 6.05 -10.50 -36.96
C SER A 348 6.51 -10.50 -35.50
N TRP A 349 7.29 -9.49 -35.08
CA TRP A 349 7.81 -9.45 -33.69
C TRP A 349 6.70 -9.33 -32.67
N ASN A 350 6.83 -10.06 -31.56
CA ASN A 350 5.97 -9.98 -30.40
C ASN A 350 6.81 -9.79 -29.14
N SER A 351 6.28 -9.05 -28.17
CA SER A 351 6.84 -9.01 -26.82
C SER A 351 6.65 -10.36 -26.12
N LEU A 352 7.54 -10.69 -25.17
CA LEU A 352 7.43 -11.91 -24.36
C LEU A 352 6.12 -11.93 -23.54
N LEU A 353 5.72 -10.78 -22.99
CA LEU A 353 4.44 -10.61 -22.31
C LEU A 353 3.49 -9.77 -23.18
N THR A 354 2.18 -10.02 -23.03
CA THR A 354 1.16 -9.21 -23.68
C THR A 354 1.31 -7.75 -23.29
N THR A 355 1.35 -6.87 -24.29
CA THR A 355 1.46 -5.42 -24.08
C THR A 355 0.17 -4.89 -23.45
N PRO A 356 0.25 -4.20 -22.28
CA PRO A 356 -0.93 -3.65 -21.62
C PRO A 356 -1.61 -2.55 -22.45
N ALA A 357 -2.94 -2.47 -22.38
CA ALA A 357 -3.77 -1.54 -23.12
C ALA A 357 -3.76 -0.12 -22.53
N HIS A 358 -2.60 0.48 -22.37
CA HIS A 358 -2.40 1.87 -21.94
C HIS A 358 -1.03 2.39 -22.41
N PRO A 359 -0.83 3.74 -22.45
CA PRO A 359 0.43 4.34 -22.91
C PRO A 359 1.67 3.82 -22.18
N GLU A 360 2.81 3.94 -22.86
CA GLU A 360 4.05 3.34 -22.42
C GLU A 360 4.67 4.04 -21.19
N TYR A 361 4.86 5.37 -21.23
CA TYR A 361 5.66 6.17 -20.33
C TYR A 361 4.85 6.76 -19.16
N SER A 362 5.31 6.63 -17.92
CA SER A 362 6.42 5.89 -17.35
C SER A 362 6.01 4.44 -17.04
N SER A 363 6.98 3.54 -16.72
CA SER A 363 6.70 2.15 -16.37
C SER A 363 5.99 2.04 -15.03
N ALA A 364 4.75 1.52 -15.00
CA ALA A 364 3.97 1.41 -13.78
C ALA A 364 4.59 0.45 -12.74
N HIS A 365 5.13 -0.70 -13.19
CA HIS A 365 5.86 -1.63 -12.32
C HIS A 365 7.03 -0.93 -11.62
N ALA A 366 7.82 -0.13 -12.37
CA ALA A 366 8.93 0.62 -11.81
C ALA A 366 8.47 1.67 -10.79
N VAL A 367 7.40 2.43 -11.11
CA VAL A 367 6.86 3.47 -10.21
C VAL A 367 6.36 2.89 -8.91
N ILE A 368 5.50 1.86 -8.97
CA ILE A 368 4.91 1.22 -7.80
C ILE A 368 6.00 0.54 -6.97
N SER A 369 6.87 -0.23 -7.62
CA SER A 369 7.88 -1.02 -6.92
C SER A 369 8.95 -0.16 -6.26
N ALA A 370 9.36 0.95 -6.88
CA ALA A 370 10.27 1.89 -6.25
C ALA A 370 9.65 2.55 -5.01
N ALA A 371 8.37 2.95 -5.10
CA ALA A 371 7.69 3.57 -3.97
C ALA A 371 7.52 2.60 -2.80
N THR A 372 7.08 1.37 -3.08
CA THR A 372 6.83 0.39 -2.02
C THR A 372 8.13 -0.14 -1.42
N SER A 373 9.19 -0.33 -2.22
CA SER A 373 10.49 -0.75 -1.71
C SER A 373 11.14 0.28 -0.78
N ASP A 374 11.03 1.58 -1.10
CA ASP A 374 11.52 2.65 -0.21
C ASP A 374 10.69 2.71 1.07
N ALA A 375 9.35 2.52 0.99
CA ALA A 375 8.50 2.45 2.17
C ALA A 375 8.87 1.25 3.08
N PHE A 376 9.14 0.08 2.51
CA PHE A 376 9.57 -1.10 3.28
C PHE A 376 10.95 -0.89 3.93
N THR A 377 11.87 -0.23 3.23
CA THR A 377 13.16 0.14 3.80
C THR A 377 12.98 1.06 5.02
N ALA A 378 12.09 2.05 4.94
CA ALA A 378 11.82 2.95 6.04
C ALA A 378 11.05 2.31 7.22
N LEU A 379 10.16 1.34 6.95
CA LEU A 379 9.35 0.68 7.98
C LEU A 379 10.07 -0.45 8.70
N PHE A 380 10.91 -1.19 8.00
CA PHE A 380 11.50 -2.43 8.51
C PHE A 380 13.04 -2.39 8.60
N GLY A 381 13.66 -1.34 8.04
CA GLY A 381 15.13 -1.26 7.98
C GLY A 381 15.76 -2.39 7.14
N ASN A 382 16.99 -2.72 7.45
CA ASN A 382 17.68 -3.84 6.83
C ASN A 382 17.40 -5.14 7.61
N ILE A 383 16.52 -5.99 7.08
CA ILE A 383 16.17 -7.30 7.66
C ILE A 383 16.99 -8.47 7.06
N GLY A 384 18.05 -8.15 6.34
CA GLY A 384 18.87 -9.14 5.61
C GLY A 384 18.21 -9.60 4.29
N PRO A 385 18.73 -10.66 3.66
CA PRO A 385 18.18 -11.17 2.40
C PRO A 385 16.70 -11.52 2.52
N ILE A 386 15.95 -11.17 1.47
CA ILE A 386 14.51 -11.41 1.36
C ILE A 386 14.31 -12.42 0.24
N THR A 387 13.69 -13.55 0.58
CA THR A 387 13.29 -14.56 -0.42
C THR A 387 11.80 -14.39 -0.68
N ASP A 388 11.45 -14.17 -1.92
CA ASP A 388 10.06 -13.94 -2.37
C ASP A 388 9.45 -15.24 -2.85
N HIS A 389 8.45 -15.70 -2.14
CA HIS A 389 7.68 -16.93 -2.34
C HIS A 389 6.32 -16.70 -3.01
N THR A 390 6.09 -15.51 -3.59
CA THR A 390 4.76 -15.12 -4.10
C THR A 390 4.19 -16.10 -5.12
N TYR A 391 5.03 -16.74 -5.91
CA TYR A 391 4.59 -17.62 -6.99
C TYR A 391 4.92 -19.11 -6.80
N ASP A 392 5.22 -19.54 -5.59
CA ASP A 392 5.42 -20.96 -5.28
C ASP A 392 4.23 -21.82 -5.74
N TYR A 393 3.00 -21.29 -5.62
CA TYR A 393 1.78 -21.96 -6.06
C TYR A 393 1.67 -22.17 -7.58
N LEU A 394 2.49 -21.47 -8.38
CA LEU A 394 2.64 -21.67 -9.83
C LEU A 394 3.85 -22.55 -10.18
N GLY A 395 4.58 -23.04 -9.19
CA GLY A 395 5.79 -23.82 -9.38
C GLY A 395 7.02 -22.98 -9.80
N PHE A 396 6.99 -21.67 -9.60
CA PHE A 396 8.15 -20.82 -9.85
C PHE A 396 9.17 -20.96 -8.71
N ALA A 397 10.45 -20.96 -9.08
CA ALA A 397 11.52 -20.90 -8.09
C ALA A 397 11.44 -19.56 -7.34
N PRO A 398 11.53 -19.56 -6.01
CA PRO A 398 11.62 -18.33 -5.22
C PRO A 398 12.84 -17.50 -5.65
N ARG A 399 12.71 -16.17 -5.61
CA ARG A 399 13.81 -15.25 -5.90
C ARG A 399 14.30 -14.58 -4.61
N THR A 400 15.62 -14.54 -4.42
CA THR A 400 16.24 -13.96 -3.23
C THR A 400 16.96 -12.65 -3.58
N PHE A 401 16.67 -11.61 -2.80
CA PHE A 401 17.16 -10.26 -3.01
C PHE A 401 17.95 -9.79 -1.77
N SER A 402 18.96 -8.95 -1.99
CA SER A 402 19.80 -8.40 -0.92
C SER A 402 19.11 -7.30 -0.10
N SER A 403 18.11 -6.62 -0.67
CA SER A 403 17.38 -5.52 -0.05
C SER A 403 16.01 -5.32 -0.70
N PHE A 404 15.13 -4.54 -0.07
CA PHE A 404 13.85 -4.12 -0.66
C PHE A 404 14.06 -3.31 -1.95
N ARG A 405 15.06 -2.42 -1.99
CA ARG A 405 15.39 -1.65 -3.21
C ARG A 405 15.80 -2.55 -4.37
N ALA A 406 16.53 -3.62 -4.10
CA ALA A 406 16.89 -4.60 -5.13
C ALA A 406 15.64 -5.28 -5.72
N ILE A 407 14.62 -5.58 -4.91
CA ILE A 407 13.32 -6.08 -5.39
C ILE A 407 12.66 -5.06 -6.32
N GLY A 408 12.64 -3.77 -5.92
CA GLY A 408 12.03 -2.71 -6.73
C GLY A 408 12.71 -2.51 -8.08
N GLU A 409 14.04 -2.61 -8.13
CA GLU A 409 14.84 -2.50 -9.36
C GLU A 409 14.65 -3.70 -10.28
N ASP A 410 14.62 -4.92 -9.74
CA ASP A 410 14.34 -6.15 -10.46
C ASP A 410 12.95 -6.08 -11.13
N ALA A 411 11.92 -5.70 -10.36
CA ALA A 411 10.56 -5.52 -10.89
C ALA A 411 10.49 -4.49 -12.03
N GLY A 412 11.23 -3.39 -11.91
CA GLY A 412 11.33 -2.38 -12.96
C GLY A 412 11.99 -2.91 -14.23
N ASN A 413 13.18 -3.50 -14.10
CA ASN A 413 14.00 -3.98 -15.23
C ASN A 413 13.36 -5.17 -15.97
N SER A 414 12.62 -6.01 -15.25
CA SER A 414 11.86 -7.12 -15.84
C SER A 414 10.97 -6.70 -17.03
N ARG A 415 10.54 -5.45 -17.05
CA ARG A 415 9.64 -4.92 -18.09
C ARG A 415 10.33 -4.70 -19.43
N VAL A 416 11.65 -4.44 -19.41
CA VAL A 416 12.48 -4.40 -20.64
C VAL A 416 12.65 -5.81 -21.19
N PHE A 417 12.94 -6.78 -20.32
CA PHE A 417 13.03 -8.19 -20.70
C PHE A 417 11.70 -8.72 -21.25
N ALA A 418 10.59 -8.27 -20.68
CA ALA A 418 9.25 -8.55 -21.19
C ALA A 418 8.95 -7.94 -22.57
N GLY A 419 9.76 -6.99 -23.05
CA GLY A 419 9.60 -6.32 -24.34
C GLY A 419 8.49 -5.27 -24.39
N ILE A 420 8.01 -4.78 -23.26
CA ILE A 420 6.83 -3.90 -23.17
C ILE A 420 7.13 -2.48 -22.70
N HIS A 421 8.36 -2.23 -22.24
CA HIS A 421 8.85 -0.91 -21.83
C HIS A 421 10.25 -0.63 -22.37
N TYR A 422 10.57 0.67 -22.52
CA TYR A 422 11.91 1.16 -22.80
C TYR A 422 12.70 1.35 -21.50
N GLN A 423 14.03 1.14 -21.55
CA GLN A 423 14.88 1.34 -20.36
C GLN A 423 14.73 2.75 -19.75
N PRO A 424 14.78 3.86 -20.55
CA PRO A 424 14.57 5.20 -19.98
C PRO A 424 13.21 5.39 -19.29
N SER A 425 12.17 4.67 -19.73
CA SER A 425 10.85 4.72 -19.08
C SER A 425 10.82 3.94 -17.75
N VAL A 426 11.64 2.90 -17.63
CA VAL A 426 11.87 2.18 -16.36
C VAL A 426 12.64 3.05 -15.39
N ASP A 427 13.76 3.62 -15.82
CA ASP A 427 14.62 4.48 -14.98
C ASP A 427 13.85 5.70 -14.46
N THR A 428 13.06 6.33 -15.34
CA THR A 428 12.18 7.45 -14.96
C THR A 428 11.08 6.99 -14.01
N GLY A 429 10.53 5.79 -14.23
CA GLY A 429 9.51 5.22 -13.35
C GLY A 429 10.04 4.98 -11.94
N LEU A 430 11.22 4.40 -11.80
CA LEU A 430 11.90 4.22 -10.51
C LEU A 430 12.11 5.57 -9.80
N ALA A 431 12.60 6.58 -10.52
CA ALA A 431 12.79 7.91 -9.97
C ALA A 431 11.47 8.59 -9.56
N GLN A 432 10.40 8.42 -10.35
CA GLN A 432 9.05 8.92 -10.03
C GLN A 432 8.51 8.27 -8.77
N GLY A 433 8.60 6.95 -8.67
CA GLY A 433 8.14 6.19 -7.49
C GLY A 433 8.84 6.63 -6.21
N ARG A 434 10.17 6.77 -6.23
CA ARG A 434 10.96 7.29 -5.10
C ARG A 434 10.53 8.70 -4.68
N LYS A 435 10.21 9.59 -5.63
CA LYS A 435 9.69 10.93 -5.30
C LYS A 435 8.34 10.87 -4.58
N VAL A 436 7.43 9.99 -4.99
CA VAL A 436 6.14 9.80 -4.32
C VAL A 436 6.35 9.21 -2.93
N ALA A 437 7.18 8.17 -2.79
CA ALA A 437 7.52 7.57 -1.50
C ALA A 437 8.09 8.60 -0.53
N ALA A 438 9.06 9.40 -0.96
CA ALA A 438 9.66 10.45 -0.12
C ALA A 438 8.62 11.44 0.41
N ARG A 439 7.60 11.80 -0.39
CA ARG A 439 6.49 12.65 0.07
C ARG A 439 5.57 11.95 1.07
N ILE A 440 5.23 10.69 0.81
CA ILE A 440 4.41 9.86 1.71
C ILE A 440 5.13 9.73 3.05
N LEU A 441 6.37 9.26 3.06
CA LEU A 441 7.15 9.02 4.26
C LEU A 441 7.36 10.30 5.06
N LYS A 442 7.74 11.40 4.41
CA LYS A 442 7.85 12.72 5.05
C LYS A 442 6.53 13.18 5.67
N SER A 443 5.41 13.01 4.95
CA SER A 443 4.08 13.39 5.46
C SER A 443 3.71 12.59 6.71
N LEU A 444 4.11 11.33 6.77
CA LEU A 444 3.86 10.41 7.88
C LEU A 444 4.93 10.46 8.98
N ASN A 445 5.98 11.29 8.86
CA ASN A 445 7.14 11.32 9.76
C ASN A 445 7.77 9.94 9.96
N ILE A 446 7.83 9.14 8.90
CA ILE A 446 8.54 7.86 8.86
C ILE A 446 9.91 8.15 8.26
N HIS A 447 10.97 7.89 9.02
CA HIS A 447 12.37 8.10 8.62
C HIS A 447 13.04 6.76 8.40
N SER A 448 13.94 6.66 7.43
CA SER A 448 14.86 5.53 7.31
C SER A 448 16.02 5.72 8.29
N ASP A 449 16.53 4.62 8.84
CA ASP A 449 17.74 4.65 9.69
C ASP A 449 18.97 5.18 8.94
N ASP A 450 18.90 5.31 7.61
CA ASP A 450 19.97 5.87 6.76
C ASP A 450 19.96 7.42 6.74
N ASP A 451 18.99 8.07 7.37
CA ASP A 451 18.85 9.55 7.40
C ASP A 451 19.44 10.18 8.69
N GLU A 452 20.01 9.38 9.60
CA GLU A 452 20.81 9.79 10.77
C GLU A 452 22.32 9.59 10.49
#